data_96af313fe48b9adc9e76771b5b81edfb
#
_entry.id   96af313fe48b9adc9e76771b5b81edfb
#
_cell.length_a   1.000
_cell.length_b   1.000
_cell.length_c   1.000
_cell.angle_alpha   90.00
_cell.angle_beta   90.00
_cell.angle_gamma   90.00
#
_symmetry.space_group_name_H-M   'P 1'
#
loop_
_entity.id
_entity.type
_entity.pdbx_description
1 polymer ?
#
loop_
_entity_poly.entity_id
_entity_poly.type
_entity_poly.pdbx_seq_one_letter_code
_entity_poly.pdbx_strand_id
1 'polypeptide(L)'
;MADKLTYTLYDVYYVKYYIIQTKPMTVKHFISKPIAIVSAMHGELSQLLALMPDEHKQTRAGREFWVGHLHGHEVILVLSGIGKVAAATTATLLIEHFHASQIVFTGVAGGLGKNVNVGDLVVADSFLQHDLDVSPLFPKYQVPSYGVSTFQADTQLATELQQVCTQVLRDLPHVLGHQAMTAFGLKQPKLHLGLLISGDRFVSTTAECQKLQQDLPQALAVEMESAAFAQVCHDYNVPFAAVRTISDRADDDATVDFNRFLSQVASHYSASIVDKWLSKRKAS
;
A
#
# COMPACT_ATOMS: atom_id res chain seq x y z
N MET A 1 -0.99 -18.36 -80.70
CA MET A 1 -1.48 -17.00 -80.84
C MET A 1 -1.67 -16.45 -79.45
N ALA A 2 -0.84 -15.54 -79.08
CA ALA A 2 -0.77 -15.01 -77.72
C ALA A 2 -1.41 -13.63 -77.68
N ASP A 3 -2.42 -13.48 -76.84
CA ASP A 3 -2.97 -12.16 -76.57
C ASP A 3 -2.33 -11.59 -75.31
N LYS A 4 -1.68 -10.45 -75.49
CA LYS A 4 -1.10 -9.61 -74.48
C LYS A 4 -2.18 -8.76 -73.81
N LEU A 5 -2.43 -8.97 -72.55
CA LEU A 5 -3.20 -8.07 -71.71
C LEU A 5 -2.27 -6.93 -71.24
N THR A 6 -2.55 -5.75 -71.76
CA THR A 6 -1.96 -4.48 -71.33
C THR A 6 -2.75 -3.95 -70.13
N TYR A 7 -2.08 -3.81 -68.99
CA TYR A 7 -2.64 -3.09 -67.84
C TYR A 7 -2.36 -1.60 -67.97
N THR A 8 -3.43 -0.82 -67.99
CA THR A 8 -3.40 0.64 -67.99
C THR A 8 -3.09 1.14 -66.56
N LEU A 9 -2.12 2.00 -66.45
CA LEU A 9 -1.75 2.67 -65.22
C LEU A 9 -2.87 3.61 -64.74
N TYR A 10 -3.29 3.45 -63.51
CA TYR A 10 -4.19 4.38 -62.82
C TYR A 10 -3.41 5.64 -62.42
N ASP A 11 -3.95 6.79 -62.78
CA ASP A 11 -3.53 8.11 -62.36
C ASP A 11 -3.65 8.25 -60.86
N VAL A 12 -2.52 8.41 -60.14
CA VAL A 12 -2.48 8.73 -58.73
C VAL A 12 -2.59 10.25 -58.61
N TYR A 13 -3.76 10.71 -58.17
CA TYR A 13 -3.97 12.10 -57.76
C TYR A 13 -3.09 12.44 -56.57
N TYR A 14 -2.06 13.26 -56.79
CA TYR A 14 -1.28 13.89 -55.74
C TYR A 14 -2.10 14.98 -55.04
N VAL A 15 -2.66 14.68 -53.88
CA VAL A 15 -3.15 15.71 -52.97
C VAL A 15 -1.98 16.30 -52.22
N LYS A 16 -1.58 17.51 -52.59
CA LYS A 16 -0.59 18.31 -51.85
C LYS A 16 -1.22 18.71 -50.49
N TYR A 17 -0.91 17.94 -49.44
CA TYR A 17 -1.14 18.42 -48.09
C TYR A 17 -0.12 19.48 -47.72
N TYR A 18 -0.56 20.71 -47.56
CA TYR A 18 0.19 21.74 -46.84
C TYR A 18 0.23 21.35 -45.37
N ILE A 19 1.31 20.73 -44.94
CA ILE A 19 1.61 20.54 -43.53
C ILE A 19 1.98 21.93 -42.99
N ILE A 20 1.06 22.60 -42.37
CA ILE A 20 1.35 23.73 -41.47
C ILE A 20 2.17 23.13 -40.33
N GLN A 21 3.47 23.35 -40.35
CA GLN A 21 4.34 23.05 -39.21
C GLN A 21 4.02 24.05 -38.09
N THR A 22 2.95 23.80 -37.37
CA THR A 22 2.84 24.34 -36.02
C THR A 22 3.90 23.60 -35.21
N LYS A 23 4.95 24.30 -34.77
CA LYS A 23 5.84 23.79 -33.73
C LYS A 23 4.96 23.27 -32.62
N PRO A 24 5.10 22.00 -32.20
CA PRO A 24 4.38 21.57 -31.01
C PRO A 24 4.87 22.47 -29.88
N MET A 25 3.99 23.28 -29.33
CA MET A 25 4.19 23.85 -28.01
C MET A 25 4.27 22.66 -27.06
N THR A 26 5.50 22.25 -26.78
CA THR A 26 5.77 21.35 -25.65
C THR A 26 5.45 22.13 -24.39
N VAL A 27 4.17 22.18 -24.05
CA VAL A 27 3.77 22.38 -22.66
C VAL A 27 4.28 21.13 -21.96
N LYS A 28 5.47 21.21 -21.36
CA LYS A 28 5.88 20.26 -20.35
C LYS A 28 4.92 20.43 -19.19
N HIS A 29 3.74 19.85 -19.29
CA HIS A 29 3.02 19.46 -18.09
C HIS A 29 3.93 18.43 -17.42
N PHE A 30 4.67 18.89 -16.43
CA PHE A 30 5.13 18.00 -15.38
C PHE A 30 3.85 17.55 -14.69
N ILE A 31 3.19 16.55 -15.24
CA ILE A 31 2.14 15.84 -14.51
C ILE A 31 2.92 15.14 -13.40
N SER A 32 2.86 15.71 -12.19
CA SER A 32 3.38 15.03 -11.03
C SER A 32 2.61 13.71 -10.93
N LYS A 33 3.34 12.61 -10.96
CA LYS A 33 2.68 11.31 -10.84
C LYS A 33 2.14 11.17 -9.42
N PRO A 34 0.87 10.79 -9.23
CA PRO A 34 0.23 10.77 -7.93
C PRO A 34 0.91 9.79 -6.96
N ILE A 35 0.79 10.10 -5.68
CA ILE A 35 1.19 9.23 -4.58
C ILE A 35 -0.04 8.43 -4.16
N ALA A 36 0.03 7.11 -4.15
CA ALA A 36 -1.05 6.28 -3.67
C ALA A 36 -0.91 5.98 -2.17
N ILE A 37 -1.96 6.25 -1.42
CA ILE A 37 -2.12 5.86 -0.02
C ILE A 37 -3.22 4.81 0.06
N VAL A 38 -2.86 3.65 0.56
CA VAL A 38 -3.76 2.51 0.67
C VAL A 38 -4.10 2.29 2.14
N SER A 39 -5.37 2.01 2.40
CA SER A 39 -5.85 1.54 3.71
C SER A 39 -6.61 0.23 3.54
N ALA A 40 -6.70 -0.57 4.60
CA ALA A 40 -7.45 -1.82 4.57
C ALA A 40 -8.92 -1.61 4.99
N MET A 41 -9.19 -0.66 5.85
CA MET A 41 -10.48 -0.48 6.53
C MET A 41 -11.06 0.93 6.34
N HIS A 42 -12.40 1.02 6.26
CA HIS A 42 -13.14 2.29 6.08
C HIS A 42 -12.83 3.34 7.16
N GLY A 43 -12.65 2.92 8.41
CA GLY A 43 -12.37 3.84 9.52
C GLY A 43 -11.06 4.63 9.31
N GLU A 44 -10.04 3.99 8.75
CA GLU A 44 -8.75 4.63 8.45
C GLU A 44 -8.88 5.63 7.30
N LEU A 45 -9.61 5.24 6.25
CA LEU A 45 -9.78 6.06 5.06
C LEU A 45 -10.55 7.35 5.36
N SER A 46 -11.56 7.32 6.22
CA SER A 46 -12.40 8.48 6.53
C SER A 46 -11.61 9.65 7.11
N GLN A 47 -10.64 9.38 7.98
CA GLN A 47 -9.77 10.41 8.56
C GLN A 47 -8.82 11.01 7.52
N LEU A 48 -8.32 10.20 6.59
CA LEU A 48 -7.49 10.65 5.48
C LEU A 48 -8.28 11.52 4.49
N LEU A 49 -9.51 11.13 4.17
CA LEU A 49 -10.39 11.91 3.29
C LEU A 49 -10.70 13.30 3.88
N ALA A 50 -10.84 13.38 5.20
CA ALA A 50 -11.07 14.69 5.86
C ALA A 50 -9.89 15.67 5.65
N LEU A 51 -8.70 15.19 5.31
CA LEU A 51 -7.53 16.01 4.99
C LEU A 51 -7.49 16.47 3.51
N MET A 52 -8.37 15.92 2.65
CA MET A 52 -8.40 16.19 1.21
C MET A 52 -9.74 16.82 0.80
N PRO A 53 -9.95 18.14 1.00
CA PRO A 53 -11.25 18.77 0.75
C PRO A 53 -11.60 18.90 -0.74
N ASP A 54 -10.67 18.64 -1.65
CA ASP A 54 -10.85 18.69 -3.10
C ASP A 54 -10.93 17.30 -3.75
N GLU A 55 -11.10 16.23 -2.95
CA GLU A 55 -11.17 14.88 -3.49
C GLU A 55 -12.36 14.68 -4.43
N HIS A 56 -12.14 13.90 -5.46
CA HIS A 56 -13.19 13.39 -6.33
C HIS A 56 -13.09 11.88 -6.47
N LYS A 57 -14.25 11.23 -6.44
CA LYS A 57 -14.35 9.79 -6.44
C LYS A 57 -14.41 9.23 -7.86
N GLN A 58 -13.60 8.20 -8.13
CA GLN A 58 -13.64 7.40 -9.34
C GLN A 58 -13.86 5.93 -8.97
N THR A 59 -14.75 5.25 -9.67
CA THR A 59 -15.00 3.80 -9.45
C THR A 59 -14.35 2.98 -10.57
N ARG A 60 -13.53 1.99 -10.19
CA ARG A 60 -12.88 1.04 -11.11
C ARG A 60 -12.87 -0.36 -10.49
N ALA A 61 -13.23 -1.36 -11.27
CA ALA A 61 -13.28 -2.77 -10.84
C ALA A 61 -13.93 -2.98 -9.46
N GLY A 62 -15.04 -2.28 -9.20
CA GLY A 62 -15.79 -2.36 -7.94
C GLY A 62 -15.12 -1.67 -6.75
N ARG A 63 -14.06 -0.86 -6.96
CA ARG A 63 -13.35 -0.10 -5.92
C ARG A 63 -13.53 1.39 -6.13
N GLU A 64 -13.56 2.12 -5.03
CA GLU A 64 -13.62 3.58 -5.01
C GLU A 64 -12.23 4.15 -4.77
N PHE A 65 -11.79 4.99 -5.69
CA PHE A 65 -10.52 5.74 -5.62
C PHE A 65 -10.86 7.22 -5.45
N TRP A 66 -10.29 7.84 -4.44
CA TRP A 66 -10.44 9.27 -4.19
C TRP A 66 -9.16 9.99 -4.59
N VAL A 67 -9.25 10.81 -5.62
CA VAL A 67 -8.13 11.58 -6.18
C VAL A 67 -8.26 13.02 -5.76
N GLY A 68 -7.23 13.62 -5.22
CA GLY A 68 -7.20 15.00 -4.74
C GLY A 68 -5.79 15.42 -4.37
N HIS A 69 -5.68 16.48 -3.54
CA HIS A 69 -4.39 17.01 -3.15
C HIS A 69 -4.23 17.06 -1.63
N LEU A 70 -3.01 16.74 -1.17
CA LEU A 70 -2.61 16.88 0.22
C LEU A 70 -1.19 17.46 0.28
N HIS A 71 -1.01 18.60 0.96
CA HIS A 71 0.25 19.34 1.03
C HIS A 71 0.89 19.65 -0.33
N GLY A 72 0.05 19.89 -1.36
CA GLY A 72 0.50 20.19 -2.73
C GLY A 72 0.94 18.97 -3.55
N HIS A 73 0.81 17.75 -3.01
CA HIS A 73 1.00 16.51 -3.74
C HIS A 73 -0.34 16.01 -4.28
N GLU A 74 -0.36 15.52 -5.51
CA GLU A 74 -1.49 14.74 -6.02
C GLU A 74 -1.50 13.38 -5.32
N VAL A 75 -2.63 13.03 -4.70
CA VAL A 75 -2.78 11.84 -3.86
C VAL A 75 -3.98 11.02 -4.30
N ILE A 76 -3.83 9.71 -4.28
CA ILE A 76 -4.93 8.77 -4.47
C ILE A 76 -5.11 7.98 -3.18
N LEU A 77 -6.31 8.08 -2.59
CA LEU A 77 -6.70 7.25 -1.46
C LEU A 77 -7.57 6.10 -1.95
N VAL A 78 -7.35 4.89 -1.43
CA VAL A 78 -8.15 3.71 -1.80
C VAL A 78 -8.16 2.66 -0.69
N LEU A 79 -9.27 1.92 -0.59
CA LEU A 79 -9.29 0.68 0.18
C LEU A 79 -8.79 -0.48 -0.68
N SER A 80 -7.82 -1.25 -0.15
CA SER A 80 -7.26 -2.42 -0.86
C SER A 80 -8.32 -3.49 -1.14
N GLY A 81 -9.35 -3.60 -0.28
CA GLY A 81 -10.11 -4.81 -0.06
C GLY A 81 -9.29 -5.82 0.74
N ILE A 82 -9.94 -6.83 1.29
CA ILE A 82 -9.33 -7.82 2.16
C ILE A 82 -8.76 -8.98 1.35
N GLY A 83 -7.52 -9.39 1.71
CA GLY A 83 -6.83 -10.55 1.14
C GLY A 83 -5.99 -10.24 -0.09
N LYS A 84 -5.11 -11.19 -0.42
CA LYS A 84 -4.04 -11.02 -1.42
C LYS A 84 -4.54 -10.74 -2.84
N VAL A 85 -5.63 -11.38 -3.27
CA VAL A 85 -6.21 -11.15 -4.61
C VAL A 85 -6.78 -9.75 -4.72
N ALA A 86 -7.50 -9.27 -3.70
CA ALA A 86 -8.02 -7.91 -3.67
C ALA A 86 -6.90 -6.88 -3.66
N ALA A 87 -5.89 -7.12 -2.85
CA ALA A 87 -4.68 -6.30 -2.74
C ALA A 87 -3.93 -6.18 -4.08
N ALA A 88 -3.64 -7.32 -4.74
CA ALA A 88 -2.97 -7.36 -6.04
C ALA A 88 -3.75 -6.62 -7.12
N THR A 89 -5.08 -6.80 -7.17
CA THR A 89 -5.95 -6.08 -8.10
C THR A 89 -5.88 -4.56 -7.88
N THR A 90 -5.91 -4.13 -6.62
CA THR A 90 -5.85 -2.69 -6.28
C THR A 90 -4.47 -2.11 -6.62
N ALA A 91 -3.38 -2.82 -6.30
CA ALA A 91 -2.02 -2.40 -6.66
C ALA A 91 -1.86 -2.22 -8.17
N THR A 92 -2.33 -3.20 -8.96
CA THR A 92 -2.29 -3.13 -10.43
C THR A 92 -3.06 -1.93 -10.97
N LEU A 93 -4.26 -1.65 -10.45
CA LEU A 93 -5.05 -0.49 -10.87
C LEU A 93 -4.35 0.84 -10.52
N LEU A 94 -3.74 0.94 -9.34
CA LEU A 94 -2.98 2.14 -8.95
C LEU A 94 -1.83 2.41 -9.92
N ILE A 95 -1.14 1.38 -10.36
CA ILE A 95 0.02 1.50 -11.26
C ILE A 95 -0.43 1.72 -12.70
N GLU A 96 -1.27 0.83 -13.25
CA GLU A 96 -1.61 0.82 -14.68
C GLU A 96 -2.64 1.90 -15.06
N HIS A 97 -3.62 2.15 -14.20
CA HIS A 97 -4.70 3.08 -14.52
C HIS A 97 -4.44 4.50 -13.96
N PHE A 98 -3.93 4.57 -12.74
CA PHE A 98 -3.71 5.86 -12.07
C PHE A 98 -2.25 6.34 -12.15
N HIS A 99 -1.34 5.53 -12.66
CA HIS A 99 0.08 5.87 -12.84
C HIS A 99 0.78 6.30 -11.55
N ALA A 100 0.41 5.69 -10.43
CA ALA A 100 1.00 5.99 -9.13
C ALA A 100 2.52 5.89 -9.17
N SER A 101 3.21 6.92 -8.68
CA SER A 101 4.68 6.98 -8.64
C SER A 101 5.27 6.15 -7.52
N GLN A 102 4.51 5.96 -6.47
CA GLN A 102 4.88 5.21 -5.27
C GLN A 102 3.60 4.87 -4.48
N ILE A 103 3.67 3.82 -3.67
CA ILE A 103 2.53 3.35 -2.88
C ILE A 103 2.95 3.22 -1.42
N VAL A 104 2.18 3.82 -0.52
CA VAL A 104 2.30 3.65 0.93
C VAL A 104 1.03 3.00 1.44
N PHE A 105 1.17 1.93 2.21
CA PHE A 105 0.06 1.21 2.79
C PHE A 105 0.04 1.37 4.31
N THR A 106 -1.02 2.00 4.80
CA THR A 106 -1.30 2.12 6.25
C THR A 106 -2.39 1.14 6.66
N GLY A 107 -2.37 0.68 7.89
CA GLY A 107 -3.40 -0.23 8.37
C GLY A 107 -3.05 -0.88 9.70
N VAL A 108 -3.80 -1.91 10.05
CA VAL A 108 -3.60 -2.69 11.27
C VAL A 108 -2.98 -4.05 11.01
N ALA A 109 -2.42 -4.66 12.05
CA ALA A 109 -1.90 -6.03 12.02
C ALA A 109 -1.91 -6.65 13.42
N GLY A 110 -1.97 -7.98 13.46
CA GLY A 110 -1.75 -8.76 14.68
C GLY A 110 -0.25 -8.87 14.99
N GLY A 111 0.12 -8.61 16.23
CA GLY A 111 1.51 -8.68 16.70
C GLY A 111 2.01 -10.10 16.92
N LEU A 112 3.11 -10.47 16.28
CA LEU A 112 3.78 -11.77 16.45
C LEU A 112 5.07 -11.67 17.28
N GLY A 113 5.84 -10.60 17.11
CA GLY A 113 7.12 -10.44 17.81
C GLY A 113 6.96 -10.41 19.33
N LYS A 114 7.90 -10.99 20.06
CA LYS A 114 7.85 -11.09 21.55
C LYS A 114 7.69 -9.73 22.25
N ASN A 115 8.27 -8.67 21.64
CA ASN A 115 8.26 -7.31 22.19
C ASN A 115 7.31 -6.38 21.45
N VAL A 116 6.49 -6.91 20.56
CA VAL A 116 5.49 -6.15 19.79
C VAL A 116 4.18 -6.17 20.57
N ASN A 117 3.64 -5.01 20.91
CA ASN A 117 2.46 -4.87 21.75
C ASN A 117 1.37 -4.07 21.04
N VAL A 118 0.14 -4.19 21.53
CA VAL A 118 -0.99 -3.38 21.04
C VAL A 118 -0.65 -1.88 21.14
N GLY A 119 -0.91 -1.17 20.05
CA GLY A 119 -0.57 0.25 19.89
C GLY A 119 0.83 0.52 19.34
N ASP A 120 1.71 -0.48 19.29
CA ASP A 120 3.00 -0.33 18.61
C ASP A 120 2.82 -0.10 17.10
N LEU A 121 3.83 0.51 16.48
CA LEU A 121 3.93 0.67 15.03
C LEU A 121 5.01 -0.28 14.48
N VAL A 122 4.69 -0.92 13.37
CA VAL A 122 5.65 -1.72 12.59
C VAL A 122 5.79 -1.09 11.22
N VAL A 123 6.98 -0.59 10.88
CA VAL A 123 7.36 -0.27 9.50
C VAL A 123 8.01 -1.51 8.91
N ALA A 124 7.49 -1.99 7.78
CA ALA A 124 8.05 -3.17 7.15
C ALA A 124 9.36 -2.82 6.42
N ASP A 125 10.40 -3.66 6.60
CA ASP A 125 11.58 -3.69 5.74
C ASP A 125 11.44 -4.75 4.66
N SER A 126 10.63 -5.78 4.92
CA SER A 126 10.41 -6.91 4.02
C SER A 126 9.02 -7.52 4.21
N PHE A 127 8.56 -8.25 3.18
CA PHE A 127 7.23 -8.85 3.12
C PHE A 127 7.33 -10.31 2.69
N LEU A 128 6.50 -11.19 3.29
CA LEU A 128 6.46 -12.61 2.96
C LEU A 128 5.00 -13.12 2.96
N GLN A 129 4.66 -13.99 2.01
CA GLN A 129 3.37 -14.68 2.00
C GLN A 129 3.47 -15.96 2.85
N HIS A 130 2.91 -15.94 4.07
CA HIS A 130 3.08 -17.04 5.03
C HIS A 130 2.25 -18.29 4.70
N ASP A 131 1.27 -18.17 3.83
CA ASP A 131 0.38 -19.24 3.39
C ASP A 131 0.72 -19.77 1.98
N LEU A 132 1.81 -19.29 1.36
CA LEU A 132 2.31 -19.82 0.10
C LEU A 132 3.14 -21.09 0.33
N ASP A 133 2.59 -22.23 -0.09
CA ASP A 133 3.27 -23.51 -0.01
C ASP A 133 3.03 -24.30 -1.30
N VAL A 134 4.06 -24.46 -2.10
CA VAL A 134 4.08 -25.26 -3.34
C VAL A 134 5.06 -26.41 -3.24
N SER A 135 5.39 -26.82 -2.00
CA SER A 135 6.26 -27.98 -1.77
C SER A 135 5.60 -29.28 -2.25
N PRO A 136 6.37 -30.26 -2.72
CA PRO A 136 7.84 -30.30 -2.77
C PRO A 136 8.46 -29.67 -4.02
N LEU A 137 7.68 -29.03 -4.90
CA LEU A 137 8.19 -28.48 -6.17
C LEU A 137 9.16 -27.30 -5.93
N PHE A 138 8.87 -26.47 -4.92
CA PHE A 138 9.72 -25.38 -4.46
C PHE A 138 9.77 -25.40 -2.93
N PRO A 139 10.79 -24.80 -2.31
CA PRO A 139 10.81 -24.57 -0.87
C PRO A 139 9.57 -23.81 -0.39
N LYS A 140 9.09 -24.15 0.80
CA LYS A 140 7.98 -23.44 1.44
C LYS A 140 8.26 -21.92 1.48
N TYR A 141 7.25 -21.13 1.22
CA TYR A 141 7.27 -19.64 1.11
C TYR A 141 8.03 -19.09 -0.11
N GLN A 142 8.76 -19.89 -0.87
CA GLN A 142 9.42 -19.39 -2.07
C GLN A 142 8.39 -19.10 -3.16
N VAL A 143 8.43 -17.89 -3.70
CA VAL A 143 7.61 -17.52 -4.86
C VAL A 143 8.27 -18.09 -6.12
N PRO A 144 7.63 -19.03 -6.84
CA PRO A 144 8.29 -19.87 -7.84
C PRO A 144 9.06 -19.11 -8.92
N SER A 145 8.47 -18.08 -9.51
CA SER A 145 9.09 -17.37 -10.63
C SER A 145 10.23 -16.42 -10.22
N TYR A 146 10.37 -16.14 -8.93
CA TYR A 146 11.32 -15.13 -8.41
C TYR A 146 12.52 -15.77 -7.70
N GLY A 147 12.37 -16.99 -7.23
CA GLY A 147 13.43 -17.69 -6.46
C GLY A 147 13.66 -17.09 -5.06
N VAL A 148 12.79 -16.21 -4.59
CA VAL A 148 12.85 -15.56 -3.27
C VAL A 148 11.59 -15.82 -2.47
N SER A 149 11.69 -15.72 -1.14
CA SER A 149 10.53 -15.83 -0.24
C SER A 149 10.05 -14.45 0.25
N THR A 150 10.88 -13.42 0.13
CA THR A 150 10.59 -12.08 0.62
C THR A 150 10.78 -11.03 -0.46
N PHE A 151 9.92 -10.02 -0.47
CA PHE A 151 10.07 -8.79 -1.23
C PHE A 151 10.49 -7.66 -0.28
N GLN A 152 11.42 -6.81 -0.71
CA GLN A 152 11.92 -5.72 0.12
C GLN A 152 11.04 -4.48 0.00
N ALA A 153 10.88 -3.74 1.09
CA ALA A 153 10.32 -2.41 1.04
C ALA A 153 11.30 -1.45 0.33
N ASP A 154 10.78 -0.37 -0.26
CA ASP A 154 11.63 0.73 -0.69
C ASP A 154 12.33 1.36 0.51
N THR A 155 13.65 1.39 0.48
CA THR A 155 14.47 1.81 1.62
C THR A 155 14.26 3.28 1.97
N GLN A 156 14.06 4.14 0.97
CA GLN A 156 13.83 5.56 1.21
C GLN A 156 12.47 5.78 1.86
N LEU A 157 11.40 5.19 1.31
CA LEU A 157 10.05 5.29 1.88
C LEU A 157 10.00 4.72 3.30
N ALA A 158 10.60 3.55 3.53
CA ALA A 158 10.65 2.95 4.85
C ALA A 158 11.38 3.83 5.86
N THR A 159 12.49 4.47 5.47
CA THR A 159 13.24 5.40 6.31
C THR A 159 12.42 6.66 6.62
N GLU A 160 11.76 7.25 5.64
CA GLU A 160 10.88 8.40 5.81
C GLU A 160 9.73 8.07 6.77
N LEU A 161 9.07 6.92 6.59
CA LEU A 161 8.00 6.46 7.49
C LEU A 161 8.49 6.23 8.92
N GLN A 162 9.67 5.64 9.12
CA GLN A 162 10.26 5.47 10.46
C GLN A 162 10.46 6.81 11.17
N GLN A 163 10.98 7.80 10.47
CA GLN A 163 11.19 9.13 11.03
C GLN A 163 9.87 9.78 11.45
N VAL A 164 8.85 9.65 10.63
CA VAL A 164 7.51 10.20 10.91
C VAL A 164 6.82 9.43 12.03
N CYS A 165 6.84 8.11 12.00
CA CYS A 165 6.29 7.26 13.07
C CYS A 165 6.93 7.60 14.44
N THR A 166 8.25 7.80 14.49
CA THR A 166 8.93 8.22 15.70
C THR A 166 8.40 9.55 16.23
N GLN A 167 8.06 10.49 15.35
CA GLN A 167 7.49 11.79 15.76
C GLN A 167 6.04 11.65 16.21
N VAL A 168 5.23 10.84 15.51
CA VAL A 168 3.84 10.56 15.92
C VAL A 168 3.81 9.92 17.30
N LEU A 169 4.68 8.97 17.58
CA LEU A 169 4.77 8.32 18.89
C LEU A 169 5.23 9.28 20.01
N ARG A 170 6.09 10.26 19.72
CA ARG A 170 6.48 11.31 20.70
C ARG A 170 5.32 12.25 21.04
N ASP A 171 4.43 12.46 20.06
CA ASP A 171 3.30 13.41 20.18
C ASP A 171 1.96 12.67 20.43
N LEU A 172 2.03 11.45 20.92
CA LEU A 172 0.90 10.54 21.04
C LEU A 172 -0.32 11.09 21.79
N PRO A 173 -0.16 11.82 22.91
CA PRO A 173 -1.29 12.43 23.63
C PRO A 173 -2.07 13.44 22.77
N HIS A 174 -1.41 14.16 21.85
CA HIS A 174 -2.09 15.05 20.91
C HIS A 174 -2.76 14.28 19.76
N VAL A 175 -2.17 13.17 19.34
CA VAL A 175 -2.70 12.36 18.23
C VAL A 175 -3.94 11.58 18.65
N LEU A 176 -3.92 10.92 19.80
CA LEU A 176 -4.98 10.01 20.25
C LEU A 176 -5.88 10.60 21.35
N GLY A 177 -5.37 11.54 22.14
CA GLY A 177 -5.99 12.01 23.37
C GLY A 177 -5.85 11.02 24.55
N HIS A 178 -5.90 11.54 25.77
CA HIS A 178 -5.71 10.73 26.99
C HIS A 178 -6.78 9.64 27.16
N GLN A 179 -8.00 9.88 26.70
CA GLN A 179 -9.10 8.91 26.85
C GLN A 179 -8.83 7.64 26.06
N ALA A 180 -8.44 7.73 24.78
CA ALA A 180 -8.11 6.57 23.96
C ALA A 180 -6.87 5.85 24.48
N MET A 181 -5.83 6.59 24.88
CA MET A 181 -4.62 6.00 25.45
C MET A 181 -4.93 5.17 26.71
N THR A 182 -5.78 5.69 27.59
CA THR A 182 -6.18 4.98 28.82
C THR A 182 -7.06 3.76 28.50
N ALA A 183 -8.03 3.92 27.61
CA ALA A 183 -8.98 2.88 27.23
C ALA A 183 -8.31 1.64 26.62
N PHE A 184 -7.22 1.83 25.88
CA PHE A 184 -6.44 0.74 25.26
C PHE A 184 -5.11 0.46 25.95
N GLY A 185 -4.87 1.03 27.12
CA GLY A 185 -3.65 0.78 27.89
C GLY A 185 -2.34 1.20 27.21
N LEU A 186 -2.38 2.18 26.32
CA LEU A 186 -1.25 2.64 25.50
C LEU A 186 -0.29 3.50 26.33
N LYS A 187 0.58 2.88 27.10
CA LYS A 187 1.50 3.61 27.98
C LYS A 187 2.73 4.13 27.26
N GLN A 188 3.40 3.28 26.50
CA GLN A 188 4.66 3.58 25.78
C GLN A 188 4.74 2.77 24.48
N PRO A 189 3.87 3.04 23.49
CA PRO A 189 3.97 2.38 22.20
C PRO A 189 5.33 2.61 21.55
N LYS A 190 5.82 1.60 20.84
CA LYS A 190 7.16 1.59 20.23
C LYS A 190 7.05 1.47 18.72
N LEU A 191 8.12 1.86 18.06
CA LEU A 191 8.35 1.62 16.64
C LEU A 191 9.26 0.41 16.47
N HIS A 192 8.86 -0.49 15.58
CA HIS A 192 9.63 -1.64 15.15
C HIS A 192 9.89 -1.57 13.64
N LEU A 193 11.01 -2.15 13.20
CA LEU A 193 11.36 -2.35 11.80
C LEU A 193 11.62 -3.82 11.57
N GLY A 194 11.01 -4.42 10.54
CA GLY A 194 11.26 -5.81 10.20
C GLY A 194 10.19 -6.46 9.35
N LEU A 195 10.20 -7.79 9.35
CA LEU A 195 9.36 -8.62 8.49
C LEU A 195 7.88 -8.52 8.85
N LEU A 196 7.07 -8.16 7.85
CA LEU A 196 5.62 -8.24 7.88
C LEU A 196 5.17 -9.42 7.01
N ILE A 197 4.28 -10.27 7.54
CA ILE A 197 3.81 -11.44 6.81
C ILE A 197 2.33 -11.34 6.48
N SER A 198 1.94 -11.79 5.27
CA SER A 198 0.57 -11.73 4.77
C SER A 198 0.04 -13.10 4.40
N GLY A 199 -1.27 -13.33 4.60
CA GLY A 199 -1.97 -14.52 4.13
C GLY A 199 -3.49 -14.31 4.05
N ASP A 200 -4.18 -15.17 3.31
CA ASP A 200 -5.64 -15.06 3.09
C ASP A 200 -6.47 -15.62 4.25
N ARG A 201 -5.93 -15.52 5.46
CA ARG A 201 -6.60 -15.96 6.67
C ARG A 201 -6.37 -14.96 7.81
N PHE A 202 -7.46 -14.58 8.47
CA PHE A 202 -7.38 -13.81 9.71
C PHE A 202 -6.86 -14.70 10.84
N VAL A 203 -5.65 -14.41 11.33
CA VAL A 203 -5.01 -15.15 12.43
C VAL A 203 -5.59 -14.65 13.74
N SER A 204 -6.37 -15.51 14.42
CA SER A 204 -7.14 -15.15 15.62
C SER A 204 -7.13 -16.22 16.70
N THR A 205 -6.17 -17.14 16.65
CA THR A 205 -6.04 -18.16 17.71
C THR A 205 -4.60 -18.23 18.19
N THR A 206 -4.44 -18.49 19.49
CA THR A 206 -3.14 -18.70 20.14
C THR A 206 -2.31 -19.79 19.43
N ALA A 207 -2.96 -20.88 18.99
CA ALA A 207 -2.29 -21.98 18.31
C ALA A 207 -1.71 -21.56 16.93
N GLU A 208 -2.45 -20.78 16.14
CA GLU A 208 -1.98 -20.24 14.87
C GLU A 208 -0.85 -19.25 15.05
N CYS A 209 -0.99 -18.33 16.02
CA CYS A 209 0.05 -17.38 16.37
C CYS A 209 1.36 -18.09 16.74
N GLN A 210 1.30 -19.06 17.63
CA GLN A 210 2.47 -19.85 18.04
C GLN A 210 3.10 -20.61 16.88
N LYS A 211 2.28 -21.18 15.99
CA LYS A 211 2.80 -21.86 14.79
C LYS A 211 3.54 -20.89 13.87
N LEU A 212 3.00 -19.69 13.62
CA LEU A 212 3.67 -18.68 12.81
C LEU A 212 4.97 -18.19 13.46
N GLN A 213 4.98 -18.01 14.78
CA GLN A 213 6.21 -17.65 15.53
C GLN A 213 7.28 -18.74 15.47
N GLN A 214 6.88 -20.01 15.42
CA GLN A 214 7.82 -21.14 15.26
C GLN A 214 8.35 -21.23 13.82
N ASP A 215 7.45 -21.12 12.82
CA ASP A 215 7.81 -21.24 11.41
C ASP A 215 8.59 -20.01 10.90
N LEU A 216 8.28 -18.82 11.41
CA LEU A 216 8.82 -17.52 10.98
C LEU A 216 9.20 -16.65 12.19
N PRO A 217 10.21 -17.05 12.97
CA PRO A 217 10.56 -16.38 14.25
C PRO A 217 10.99 -14.92 14.11
N GLN A 218 11.36 -14.49 12.91
CA GLN A 218 11.71 -13.10 12.60
C GLN A 218 10.50 -12.22 12.27
N ALA A 219 9.28 -12.79 12.07
CA ALA A 219 8.09 -12.02 11.76
C ALA A 219 7.67 -11.14 12.95
N LEU A 220 7.45 -9.87 12.69
CA LEU A 220 6.99 -8.91 13.70
C LEU A 220 5.48 -8.84 13.79
N ALA A 221 4.79 -8.93 12.66
CA ALA A 221 3.34 -8.85 12.61
C ALA A 221 2.76 -9.60 11.41
N VAL A 222 1.46 -9.91 11.47
CA VAL A 222 0.70 -10.62 10.45
C VAL A 222 -0.54 -9.83 10.06
N GLU A 223 -0.80 -9.78 8.75
CA GLU A 223 -1.98 -9.17 8.13
C GLU A 223 -2.34 -9.91 6.84
N MET A 224 -3.09 -9.31 5.91
CA MET A 224 -3.65 -10.07 4.79
C MET A 224 -3.30 -9.52 3.39
N GLU A 225 -2.54 -8.42 3.25
CA GLU A 225 -2.46 -7.68 1.97
C GLU A 225 -1.04 -7.30 1.53
N SER A 226 -0.18 -6.85 2.45
CA SER A 226 1.06 -6.13 2.11
C SER A 226 2.03 -6.93 1.25
N ALA A 227 2.14 -8.24 1.45
CA ALA A 227 3.05 -9.06 0.63
C ALA A 227 2.58 -9.16 -0.83
N ALA A 228 1.27 -9.10 -1.08
CA ALA A 228 0.73 -9.04 -2.44
C ALA A 228 1.00 -7.69 -3.11
N PHE A 229 0.85 -6.57 -2.37
CA PHE A 229 1.28 -5.26 -2.85
C PHE A 229 2.78 -5.24 -3.16
N ALA A 230 3.61 -5.75 -2.26
CA ALA A 230 5.06 -5.79 -2.44
C ALA A 230 5.47 -6.57 -3.69
N GLN A 231 4.84 -7.72 -3.94
CA GLN A 231 5.10 -8.51 -5.14
C GLN A 231 4.70 -7.74 -6.41
N VAL A 232 3.50 -7.18 -6.48
CA VAL A 232 3.06 -6.40 -7.65
C VAL A 232 3.95 -5.17 -7.86
N CYS A 233 4.28 -4.44 -6.81
CA CYS A 233 5.17 -3.27 -6.90
C CYS A 233 6.57 -3.66 -7.35
N HIS A 234 7.08 -4.82 -6.94
CA HIS A 234 8.33 -5.38 -7.43
C HIS A 234 8.29 -5.62 -8.94
N ASP A 235 7.22 -6.23 -9.47
CA ASP A 235 7.05 -6.51 -10.89
C ASP A 235 7.07 -5.24 -11.76
N TYR A 236 6.47 -4.18 -11.23
CA TYR A 236 6.36 -2.89 -11.93
C TYR A 236 7.50 -1.92 -11.60
N ASN A 237 8.44 -2.27 -10.72
CA ASN A 237 9.48 -1.37 -10.21
C ASN A 237 8.90 -0.07 -9.61
N VAL A 238 7.80 -0.16 -8.88
CA VAL A 238 7.17 0.96 -8.18
C VAL A 238 7.59 0.92 -6.70
N PRO A 239 8.12 2.01 -6.14
CA PRO A 239 8.46 2.09 -4.73
C PRO A 239 7.25 1.78 -3.84
N PHE A 240 7.44 0.86 -2.89
CA PHE A 240 6.40 0.43 -1.95
C PHE A 240 6.93 0.37 -0.51
N ALA A 241 6.14 0.87 0.42
CA ALA A 241 6.37 0.68 1.85
C ALA A 241 5.04 0.52 2.60
N ALA A 242 5.09 -0.15 3.74
CA ALA A 242 3.92 -0.31 4.61
C ALA A 242 4.25 0.01 6.07
N VAL A 243 3.27 0.59 6.75
CA VAL A 243 3.27 0.76 8.19
C VAL A 243 1.98 0.15 8.76
N ARG A 244 2.12 -0.57 9.87
CA ARG A 244 1.00 -1.21 10.56
C ARG A 244 0.94 -0.76 12.02
N THR A 245 -0.27 -0.46 12.47
CA THR A 245 -0.57 -0.28 13.89
C THR A 245 -0.98 -1.64 14.44
N ILE A 246 -0.36 -2.07 15.52
CA ILE A 246 -0.70 -3.36 16.14
C ILE A 246 -2.02 -3.22 16.89
N SER A 247 -3.05 -3.89 16.39
CA SER A 247 -4.41 -3.87 16.95
C SER A 247 -4.64 -4.94 18.01
N ASP A 248 -3.95 -6.05 17.90
CA ASP A 248 -4.12 -7.26 18.72
C ASP A 248 -2.83 -8.10 18.75
N ARG A 249 -2.86 -9.23 19.44
CA ARG A 249 -1.71 -10.15 19.54
C ARG A 249 -1.84 -11.36 18.63
N ALA A 250 -2.75 -11.32 17.66
CA ALA A 250 -3.06 -12.45 16.77
C ALA A 250 -3.43 -13.72 17.57
N ASP A 251 -4.13 -13.57 18.69
CA ASP A 251 -4.52 -14.63 19.62
C ASP A 251 -6.05 -14.66 19.84
N ASP A 252 -6.48 -15.44 20.82
CA ASP A 252 -7.91 -15.66 21.09
C ASP A 252 -8.69 -14.38 21.46
N ASP A 253 -8.00 -13.31 21.87
CA ASP A 253 -8.57 -12.01 22.19
C ASP A 253 -8.56 -11.03 21.00
N ALA A 254 -8.04 -11.43 19.81
CA ALA A 254 -7.82 -10.57 18.64
C ALA A 254 -9.08 -9.84 18.14
N THR A 255 -10.27 -10.38 18.37
CA THR A 255 -11.54 -9.78 17.93
C THR A 255 -12.18 -8.84 18.95
N VAL A 256 -11.70 -8.86 20.19
CA VAL A 256 -12.22 -8.04 21.28
C VAL A 256 -11.82 -6.58 21.06
N ASP A 257 -12.80 -5.69 21.04
CA ASP A 257 -12.61 -4.25 20.82
C ASP A 257 -11.95 -3.82 19.48
N PHE A 258 -11.77 -4.74 18.51
CA PHE A 258 -11.12 -4.45 17.22
C PHE A 258 -11.70 -3.22 16.51
N ASN A 259 -13.01 -3.15 16.31
CA ASN A 259 -13.67 -2.02 15.64
C ASN A 259 -13.47 -0.70 16.40
N ARG A 260 -13.46 -0.78 17.73
CA ARG A 260 -13.23 0.38 18.57
C ARG A 260 -11.77 0.84 18.48
N PHE A 261 -10.81 -0.08 18.46
CA PHE A 261 -9.40 0.23 18.23
C PHE A 261 -9.17 0.87 16.85
N LEU A 262 -9.80 0.33 15.79
CA LEU A 262 -9.74 0.91 14.44
C LEU A 262 -10.17 2.37 14.43
N SER A 263 -11.32 2.68 15.03
CA SER A 263 -11.87 4.04 14.98
C SER A 263 -11.15 5.03 15.91
N GLN A 264 -10.69 4.60 17.07
CA GLN A 264 -10.14 5.46 18.12
C GLN A 264 -8.61 5.55 18.11
N VAL A 265 -7.92 4.59 17.51
CA VAL A 265 -6.45 4.52 17.50
C VAL A 265 -5.90 4.45 16.09
N ALA A 266 -6.18 3.38 15.34
CA ALA A 266 -5.52 3.12 14.06
C ALA A 266 -5.79 4.20 13.00
N SER A 267 -7.03 4.70 12.92
CA SER A 267 -7.40 5.77 11.99
C SER A 267 -6.63 7.08 12.27
N HIS A 268 -6.45 7.43 13.54
CA HIS A 268 -5.69 8.61 13.95
C HIS A 268 -4.19 8.46 13.68
N TYR A 269 -3.64 7.27 13.90
CA TYR A 269 -2.25 6.98 13.54
C TYR A 269 -2.04 7.11 12.03
N SER A 270 -2.88 6.44 11.22
CA SER A 270 -2.79 6.48 9.76
C SER A 270 -2.87 7.92 9.23
N ALA A 271 -3.84 8.70 9.68
CA ALA A 271 -4.01 10.10 9.27
C ALA A 271 -2.79 10.95 9.68
N SER A 272 -2.33 10.85 10.93
CA SER A 272 -1.18 11.62 11.42
C SER A 272 0.14 11.25 10.74
N ILE A 273 0.34 9.97 10.42
CA ILE A 273 1.53 9.50 9.71
C ILE A 273 1.54 10.06 8.29
N VAL A 274 0.44 9.91 7.54
CA VAL A 274 0.34 10.39 6.16
C VAL A 274 0.45 11.91 6.09
N ASP A 275 -0.27 12.64 6.95
CA ASP A 275 -0.22 14.09 7.02
C ASP A 275 1.20 14.61 7.27
N LYS A 276 1.86 14.12 8.33
CA LYS A 276 3.23 14.50 8.68
C LYS A 276 4.26 14.06 7.62
N TRP A 277 4.05 12.93 6.96
CA TRP A 277 4.94 12.45 5.92
C TRP A 277 4.88 13.34 4.68
N LEU A 278 3.68 13.65 4.18
CA LEU A 278 3.51 14.48 2.97
C LEU A 278 3.89 15.94 3.24
N SER A 279 3.61 16.48 4.43
CA SER A 279 3.97 17.86 4.77
C SER A 279 5.48 18.14 4.76
N LYS A 280 6.33 17.12 4.89
CA LYS A 280 7.79 17.25 4.87
C LYS A 280 8.42 17.09 3.50
N ARG A 281 7.66 16.57 2.55
CA ARG A 281 8.13 16.36 1.18
C ARG A 281 7.93 17.65 0.39
N LYS A 282 8.88 17.95 -0.50
CA LYS A 282 8.68 19.06 -1.45
C LYS A 282 7.62 18.63 -2.46
N ALA A 283 6.61 19.45 -2.65
CA ALA A 283 5.67 19.26 -3.74
C ALA A 283 6.43 19.28 -5.09
N SER A 284 6.11 18.35 -5.95
CA SER A 284 6.78 18.14 -7.26
C SER A 284 6.32 19.16 -8.28
#